data_422f5c090cdac9fc304fa2b7311b179b
#
_entry.id   422f5c090cdac9fc304fa2b7311b179b
#
_cell.length_a   1.000
_cell.length_b   1.000
_cell.length_c   1.000
_cell.angle_alpha   90.00
_cell.angle_beta   90.00
_cell.angle_gamma   90.00
#
_symmetry.space_group_name_H-M   'P 1'
#
loop_
_entity.id
_entity.type
_entity.pdbx_description
1 polymer ?
#
loop_
_entity_poly.entity_id
_entity_poly.type
_entity_poly.pdbx_seq_one_letter_code
_entity_poly.pdbx_strand_id
1 'polypeptide(L)'
;MSYQRISIEDAKALIKDKDTTLIDIRDFNSFSSGHIQNAIHIEDLNIENFIQEKDKNKPILIYCYHGNSSQTAASFFDQRGFKSVFSMDEGYEGWLQSSSQS
;
A
#
# COMPACT_ATOMS: atom_id res chain seq x y z
N MET A 1 -1.62 -6.41 -16.52
CA MET A 1 -1.40 -6.41 -16.05
C MET A 1 -1.09 -6.32 -15.19
N SER A 2 -1.21 -5.72 -14.59
CA SER A 2 -0.58 -5.91 -13.46
C SER A 2 -0.47 -4.66 -12.67
N TYR A 3 0.06 -4.76 -11.49
CA TYR A 3 0.32 -3.62 -10.64
C TYR A 3 1.51 -2.83 -11.16
N GLN A 4 1.66 -1.59 -10.66
CA GLN A 4 2.81 -0.75 -10.97
C GLN A 4 3.62 -0.51 -9.72
N ARG A 5 4.94 -0.50 -9.89
CA ARG A 5 5.87 -0.09 -8.83
C ARG A 5 6.08 1.42 -8.96
N ILE A 6 6.02 2.13 -7.84
CA ILE A 6 6.22 3.57 -7.87
C ILE A 6 7.23 4.00 -6.80
N SER A 7 7.85 5.12 -7.03
CA SER A 7 8.83 5.69 -6.11
C SER A 7 8.14 6.29 -4.89
N ILE A 8 8.93 6.59 -3.87
CA ILE A 8 8.41 7.28 -2.68
C ILE A 8 7.80 8.64 -3.08
N GLU A 9 8.42 9.35 -4.00
CA GLU A 9 7.90 10.66 -4.42
C GLU A 9 6.56 10.53 -5.13
N ASP A 10 6.45 9.55 -6.01
CA ASP A 10 5.17 9.32 -6.70
C ASP A 10 4.11 8.85 -5.70
N ALA A 11 4.51 8.06 -4.71
CA ALA A 11 3.60 7.62 -3.68
C ALA A 11 3.06 8.81 -2.88
N LYS A 12 3.93 9.77 -2.55
CA LYS A 12 3.50 10.95 -1.82
C LYS A 12 2.45 11.74 -2.62
N ALA A 13 2.64 11.83 -3.93
CA ALA A 13 1.67 12.52 -4.77
C ALA A 13 0.35 11.75 -4.81
N LEU A 14 0.42 10.43 -4.93
CA LEU A 14 -0.78 9.60 -5.02
C LEU A 14 -1.60 9.65 -3.72
N ILE A 15 -0.93 9.69 -2.58
CA ILE A 15 -1.59 9.72 -1.27
C ILE A 15 -2.44 10.98 -1.10
N LYS A 16 -2.09 12.06 -1.78
CA LYS A 16 -2.87 13.30 -1.70
C LYS A 16 -4.26 13.14 -2.30
N ASP A 17 -4.45 12.16 -3.17
CA ASP A 17 -5.77 11.87 -3.72
C ASP A 17 -6.59 11.12 -2.69
N LYS A 18 -7.71 11.71 -2.29
CA LYS A 18 -8.55 11.14 -1.24
C LYS A 18 -9.15 9.80 -1.59
N ASP A 19 -9.23 9.49 -2.88
CA ASP A 19 -9.79 8.21 -3.32
C ASP A 19 -8.78 7.07 -3.18
N THR A 20 -7.51 7.39 -2.99
CA THR A 20 -6.49 6.35 -2.84
C THR A 20 -6.57 5.71 -1.46
N THR A 21 -6.63 4.38 -1.44
CA THR A 21 -6.54 3.63 -0.19
C THR A 21 -5.10 3.22 0.02
N LEU A 22 -4.55 3.59 1.17
CA LEU A 22 -3.17 3.26 1.53
C LEU A 22 -3.18 2.04 2.44
N ILE A 23 -2.46 1.00 2.04
CA ILE A 23 -2.50 -0.29 2.72
C ILE A 23 -1.12 -0.66 3.24
N ASP A 24 -1.06 -0.98 4.53
CA ASP A 24 0.14 -1.49 5.20
C ASP A 24 -0.04 -2.99 5.39
N ILE A 25 0.86 -3.79 4.82
CA ILE A 25 0.77 -5.25 4.95
C ILE A 25 1.83 -5.82 5.87
N ARG A 26 2.51 -4.98 6.64
CA ARG A 26 3.47 -5.47 7.63
C ARG A 26 2.73 -6.17 8.76
N ASP A 27 3.48 -6.79 9.67
CA ASP A 27 2.86 -7.42 10.82
C ASP A 27 2.21 -6.35 11.71
N PHE A 28 1.25 -6.78 12.52
CA PHE A 28 0.48 -5.84 13.33
C PHE A 28 1.34 -5.05 14.30
N ASN A 29 2.35 -5.68 14.90
CA ASN A 29 3.22 -4.98 15.84
C ASN A 29 3.96 -3.83 15.16
N SER A 30 4.43 -4.04 13.95
CA SER A 30 5.11 -3.00 13.19
C SER A 30 4.16 -1.87 12.84
N PHE A 31 2.96 -2.20 12.41
CA PHE A 31 1.94 -1.21 12.11
C PHE A 31 1.61 -0.37 13.35
N SER A 32 1.43 -1.05 14.48
CA SER A 32 1.08 -0.35 15.73
C SER A 32 2.17 0.58 16.21
N SER A 33 3.44 0.22 15.96
CA SER A 33 4.57 1.04 16.39
C SER A 33 4.74 2.29 15.55
N GLY A 34 4.22 2.28 14.33
CA GLY A 34 4.29 3.44 13.46
C GLY A 34 3.93 3.05 12.04
N HIS A 35 3.17 3.89 11.38
CA HIS A 35 2.76 3.65 10.00
C HIS A 35 2.52 5.00 9.32
N ILE A 36 2.38 4.96 8.01
CA ILE A 36 2.08 6.17 7.25
C ILE A 36 0.67 6.63 7.62
N GLN A 37 0.52 7.92 7.81
CA GLN A 37 -0.76 8.50 8.21
C GLN A 37 -1.88 8.04 7.28
N ASN A 38 -2.98 7.62 7.86
CA ASN A 38 -4.18 7.14 7.17
C ASN A 38 -4.04 5.76 6.53
N ALA A 39 -2.92 5.08 6.74
CA ALA A 39 -2.78 3.72 6.25
C ALA A 39 -3.68 2.78 7.04
N ILE A 40 -4.29 1.83 6.34
CA ILE A 40 -5.04 0.77 7.01
C ILE A 40 -4.23 -0.51 6.97
N HIS A 41 -4.40 -1.31 8.00
CA HIS A 41 -3.65 -2.56 8.13
C HIS A 41 -4.46 -3.71 7.53
N ILE A 42 -3.86 -4.43 6.60
CA ILE A 42 -4.50 -5.58 5.96
C ILE A 42 -3.64 -6.82 6.18
N GLU A 43 -4.25 -7.89 6.64
CA GLU A 43 -3.60 -9.18 6.72
C GLU A 43 -4.58 -10.27 6.30
N ASP A 44 -4.14 -11.52 6.36
CA ASP A 44 -4.92 -12.63 5.82
C ASP A 44 -6.31 -12.74 6.41
N LEU A 45 -6.48 -12.33 7.67
CA LEU A 45 -7.78 -12.47 8.33
C LEU A 45 -8.84 -11.52 7.81
N ASN A 46 -8.44 -10.36 7.29
CA ASN A 46 -9.42 -9.34 6.89
C ASN A 46 -9.36 -8.97 5.42
N ILE A 47 -8.48 -9.57 4.64
CA ILE A 47 -8.28 -9.16 3.26
C ILE A 47 -9.51 -9.42 2.38
N GLU A 48 -10.20 -10.53 2.59
CA GLU A 48 -11.37 -10.84 1.76
C GLU A 48 -12.51 -9.87 2.00
N ASN A 49 -12.74 -9.49 3.26
CA ASN A 49 -13.77 -8.50 3.53
C ASN A 49 -13.45 -7.18 2.87
N PHE A 50 -12.18 -6.77 2.94
CA PHE A 50 -11.74 -5.55 2.30
C PHE A 50 -12.03 -5.60 0.80
N ILE A 51 -11.66 -6.70 0.15
CA ILE A 51 -11.84 -6.86 -1.30
C ILE A 51 -13.30 -6.76 -1.69
N GLN A 52 -14.18 -7.38 -0.89
CA GLN A 52 -15.60 -7.39 -1.23
C GLN A 52 -16.25 -6.03 -1.06
N GLU A 53 -15.78 -5.24 -0.11
CA GLU A 53 -16.43 -3.98 0.22
C GLU A 53 -15.86 -2.78 -0.53
N LYS A 54 -14.64 -2.89 -1.04
CA LYS A 54 -13.96 -1.74 -1.62
C LYS A 54 -14.31 -1.55 -3.09
N ASP A 55 -14.42 -0.30 -3.50
CA ASP A 55 -14.67 0.06 -4.90
C ASP A 55 -13.41 -0.24 -5.71
N LYS A 56 -13.52 -1.16 -6.67
CA LYS A 56 -12.37 -1.62 -7.44
C LYS A 56 -11.91 -0.61 -8.48
N ASN A 57 -12.66 0.45 -8.68
CA ASN A 57 -12.23 1.53 -9.57
C ASN A 57 -11.34 2.54 -8.89
N LYS A 58 -11.22 2.49 -7.57
CA LYS A 58 -10.39 3.45 -6.84
C LYS A 58 -9.00 2.91 -6.63
N PRO A 59 -7.98 3.80 -6.62
CA PRO A 59 -6.58 3.35 -6.53
C PRO A 59 -6.25 2.74 -5.18
N ILE A 60 -5.34 1.79 -5.20
CA ILE A 60 -4.79 1.17 -4.00
C ILE A 60 -3.27 1.32 -4.03
N LEU A 61 -2.70 1.81 -2.95
CA LEU A 61 -1.25 1.88 -2.77
C LEU A 61 -0.87 0.99 -1.61
N ILE A 62 0.03 0.06 -1.85
CA ILE A 62 0.42 -0.95 -0.87
C ILE A 62 1.88 -0.79 -0.51
N TYR A 63 2.21 -0.89 0.78
CA TYR A 63 3.61 -0.89 1.18
C TYR A 63 3.89 -1.95 2.23
N CYS A 64 5.15 -2.37 2.27
CA CYS A 64 5.69 -3.26 3.28
C CYS A 64 6.97 -2.60 3.81
N TYR A 65 7.93 -3.37 4.34
CA TYR A 65 9.17 -2.79 4.86
C TYR A 65 10.10 -2.29 3.76
N HIS A 66 10.35 -3.14 2.74
CA HIS A 66 11.40 -2.87 1.75
C HIS A 66 10.91 -2.88 0.31
N GLY A 67 9.62 -3.09 0.09
CA GLY A 67 9.08 -3.07 -1.26
C GLY A 67 9.01 -4.42 -1.96
N ASN A 68 9.28 -5.52 -1.25
CA ASN A 68 9.23 -6.85 -1.84
C ASN A 68 7.89 -7.53 -1.65
N SER A 69 7.44 -7.67 -0.40
CA SER A 69 6.17 -8.32 -0.11
C SER A 69 4.99 -7.55 -0.66
N SER A 70 5.11 -6.22 -0.73
CA SER A 70 4.02 -5.42 -1.27
C SER A 70 3.76 -5.70 -2.75
N GLN A 71 4.77 -6.17 -3.49
CA GLN A 71 4.57 -6.55 -4.89
C GLN A 71 3.70 -7.80 -4.99
N THR A 72 3.92 -8.77 -4.12
CA THR A 72 3.08 -9.97 -4.10
C THR A 72 1.64 -9.60 -3.75
N ALA A 73 1.45 -8.75 -2.76
CA ALA A 73 0.11 -8.31 -2.39
C ALA A 73 -0.53 -7.50 -3.51
N ALA A 74 0.24 -6.64 -4.18
CA ALA A 74 -0.30 -5.86 -5.29
C ALA A 74 -0.78 -6.76 -6.42
N SER A 75 -0.01 -7.80 -6.73
CA SER A 75 -0.42 -8.77 -7.75
C SER A 75 -1.73 -9.44 -7.36
N PHE A 76 -1.87 -9.79 -6.09
CA PHE A 76 -3.10 -10.41 -5.61
C PHE A 76 -4.31 -9.50 -5.80
N PHE A 77 -4.18 -8.23 -5.43
CA PHE A 77 -5.29 -7.28 -5.61
C PHE A 77 -5.61 -7.08 -7.10
N ASP A 78 -4.57 -7.00 -7.91
CA ASP A 78 -4.77 -6.86 -9.36
C ASP A 78 -5.59 -8.02 -9.91
N GLN A 79 -5.26 -9.24 -9.49
CA GLN A 79 -5.97 -10.43 -9.94
C GLN A 79 -7.42 -10.47 -9.45
N ARG A 80 -7.72 -9.75 -8.37
CA ARG A 80 -9.07 -9.71 -7.82
C ARG A 80 -9.88 -8.56 -8.39
N GLY A 81 -9.40 -7.89 -9.44
CA GLY A 81 -10.19 -6.93 -10.19
C GLY A 81 -9.97 -5.47 -9.90
N PHE A 82 -9.05 -5.14 -9.01
CA PHE A 82 -8.72 -3.72 -8.77
C PHE A 82 -7.99 -3.17 -9.98
N LYS A 83 -8.42 -2.00 -10.45
CA LYS A 83 -7.94 -1.47 -11.74
C LYS A 83 -6.67 -0.65 -11.63
N SER A 84 -6.40 -0.06 -10.47
CA SER A 84 -5.22 0.78 -10.27
C SER A 84 -4.54 0.36 -8.99
N VAL A 85 -3.51 -0.48 -9.11
CA VAL A 85 -2.81 -1.04 -7.96
C VAL A 85 -1.34 -0.67 -8.02
N PHE A 86 -0.83 -0.11 -6.93
CA PHE A 86 0.54 0.37 -6.86
C PHE A 86 1.26 -0.25 -5.67
N SER A 87 2.53 -0.58 -5.87
CA SER A 87 3.43 -1.05 -4.82
C SER A 87 4.51 0.01 -4.62
N MET A 88 4.69 0.46 -3.38
CA MET A 88 5.66 1.51 -3.08
C MET A 88 7.05 0.92 -2.97
N ASP A 89 7.95 1.33 -3.85
CA ASP A 89 9.34 0.91 -3.82
C ASP A 89 9.98 1.38 -2.51
N GLU A 90 10.93 0.61 -2.00
CA GLU A 90 11.69 0.90 -0.77
C GLU A 90 10.84 0.82 0.50
N GLY A 91 9.53 0.72 0.38
CA GLY A 91 8.66 0.46 1.50
C GLY A 91 8.71 1.49 2.61
N TYR A 92 8.30 1.08 3.80
CA TYR A 92 8.22 1.99 4.94
C TYR A 92 9.61 2.50 5.35
N GLU A 93 10.64 1.67 5.19
CA GLU A 93 11.98 2.12 5.52
C GLU A 93 12.40 3.30 4.64
N GLY A 94 12.17 3.21 3.34
CA GLY A 94 12.46 4.33 2.45
C GLY A 94 11.61 5.54 2.75
N TRP A 95 10.35 5.33 3.12
CA TRP A 95 9.47 6.42 3.50
C TRP A 95 10.01 7.17 4.70
N LEU A 96 10.48 6.45 5.74
CA LEU A 96 11.04 7.08 6.92
C LEU A 96 12.29 7.90 6.59
N GLN A 97 13.17 7.36 5.77
CA GLN A 97 14.38 8.08 5.37
C GLN A 97 14.04 9.35 4.59
N SER A 98 13.07 9.25 3.71
CA SER A 98 12.60 10.38 2.93
C SER A 98 12.04 11.48 3.84
N SER A 99 11.28 11.10 4.85
CA SER A 99 10.67 12.05 5.76
C SER A 99 11.69 12.73 6.66
N SER A 100 12.72 12.00 7.07
CA SER A 100 13.71 12.57 8.00
C SER A 100 14.66 13.54 7.31
N GLN A 101 14.63 13.60 6.01
CA GLN A 101 15.49 14.52 5.25
C GLN A 101 14.82 15.86 4.95
N SER A 102 13.54 15.99 5.27
CA SER A 102 12.80 17.21 4.93
C SER A 102 12.88 18.30 5.97
#